data_8270c4d97447d5490ec46870c546a5bd
#
_entry.id   8270c4d97447d5490ec46870c546a5bd
#
_cell.length_a   1.000
_cell.length_b   1.000
_cell.length_c   1.000
_cell.angle_alpha   90.00
_cell.angle_beta   90.00
_cell.angle_gamma   90.00
#
_symmetry.space_group_name_H-M   'P 1'
#
loop_
_entity.id
_entity.type
_entity.pdbx_description
1 polymer ?
#
loop_
_entity_poly.entity_id
_entity_poly.type
_entity_poly.pdbx_seq_one_letter_code
_entity_poly.pdbx_strand_id
1 'polypeptide(L)'
;MPPDRFSERLASVSDGVDNRCEGFAAIIDLINANIEVEAVNHDNELAVNAPEDYRGTWFDIDGTIEQISPLQEPEWQSVSECFIRKSDGELLILYAMGGTALSLKSSVSGKAVFYKTIELKGRDGQLRAYPAFVTDVKCLNGRKQSSVPLYMLLPVVCVGALLLTWLYHLASKAQNAKTRMTHCKDEAIPTTPQELSDDPAEALSQMYDSSRDAT
;
A
#
# COMPACT_ATOMS: atom_id res chain seq x y z
N MET A 1 11.97 28.44 -28.46
CA MET A 1 12.95 29.38 -27.86
C MET A 1 14.32 29.12 -28.45
N PRO A 2 15.12 30.12 -28.83
CA PRO A 2 16.49 29.88 -29.30
C PRO A 2 17.30 29.24 -28.15
N PRO A 3 18.12 28.20 -28.44
CA PRO A 3 18.86 27.45 -27.40
C PRO A 3 19.82 28.35 -26.60
N ASP A 4 20.36 29.37 -27.21
CA ASP A 4 21.32 30.30 -26.57
C ASP A 4 20.68 31.06 -25.39
N ARG A 5 19.45 31.53 -25.54
CA ARG A 5 18.73 32.28 -24.47
C ARG A 5 18.34 31.37 -23.31
N PHE A 6 18.06 30.11 -23.54
CA PHE A 6 17.74 29.17 -22.46
C PHE A 6 18.96 28.92 -21.57
N SER A 7 20.11 28.63 -22.19
CA SER A 7 21.37 28.42 -21.47
C SER A 7 21.80 29.67 -20.67
N GLU A 8 21.62 30.85 -21.24
CA GLU A 8 21.96 32.12 -20.61
C GLU A 8 21.10 32.39 -19.36
N ARG A 9 19.78 32.07 -19.41
CA ARG A 9 18.89 32.19 -18.26
C ARG A 9 19.20 31.16 -17.18
N LEU A 10 19.61 29.94 -17.56
CA LEU A 10 20.04 28.92 -16.61
C LEU A 10 21.36 29.26 -15.92
N ALA A 11 22.26 29.95 -16.59
CA ALA A 11 23.54 30.39 -16.03
C ALA A 11 23.36 31.41 -14.86
N SER A 12 22.21 32.07 -14.77
CA SER A 12 21.89 32.99 -13.68
C SER A 12 21.44 32.28 -12.37
N VAL A 13 21.27 30.95 -12.42
CA VAL A 13 20.80 30.17 -11.27
C VAL A 13 21.94 29.98 -10.26
N SER A 14 21.69 30.33 -9.00
CA SER A 14 22.61 30.10 -7.90
C SER A 14 22.15 28.91 -7.06
N ASP A 15 23.07 27.98 -6.79
CA ASP A 15 22.85 26.86 -5.89
C ASP A 15 22.95 27.27 -4.42
N GLY A 16 22.47 26.44 -3.51
CA GLY A 16 22.49 26.65 -2.07
C GLY A 16 21.41 27.58 -1.55
N VAL A 17 20.85 28.46 -2.38
CA VAL A 17 19.88 29.47 -1.98
C VAL A 17 18.50 29.13 -2.51
N ASP A 18 17.49 29.21 -1.64
CA ASP A 18 16.08 29.05 -2.05
C ASP A 18 15.54 30.39 -2.61
N ASN A 19 15.92 30.69 -3.85
CA ASN A 19 15.40 31.80 -4.62
C ASN A 19 14.92 31.34 -6.00
N ARG A 20 13.91 32.01 -6.52
CA ARG A 20 13.39 31.78 -7.87
C ARG A 20 13.78 32.94 -8.75
N CYS A 21 14.51 32.63 -9.81
CA CYS A 21 15.07 33.61 -10.72
C CYS A 21 14.57 33.35 -12.16
N GLU A 22 15.13 34.10 -13.13
CA GLU A 22 14.80 33.90 -14.54
C GLU A 22 15.03 32.47 -15.04
N GLY A 23 15.95 31.72 -14.44
CA GLY A 23 16.18 30.32 -14.74
C GLY A 23 14.99 29.43 -14.37
N PHE A 24 14.29 29.73 -13.25
CA PHE A 24 13.07 29.01 -12.89
C PHE A 24 11.96 29.23 -13.93
N ALA A 25 11.76 30.48 -14.37
CA ALA A 25 10.82 30.79 -15.43
C ALA A 25 11.20 30.11 -16.75
N ALA A 26 12.49 30.02 -17.07
CA ALA A 26 12.96 29.34 -18.28
C ALA A 26 12.61 27.85 -18.28
N ILE A 27 12.73 27.17 -17.13
CA ILE A 27 12.36 25.77 -16.99
C ILE A 27 10.83 25.59 -17.11
N ILE A 28 10.04 26.48 -16.53
CA ILE A 28 8.58 26.47 -16.72
C ILE A 28 8.21 26.63 -18.19
N ASP A 29 8.87 27.54 -18.91
CA ASP A 29 8.66 27.72 -20.34
C ASP A 29 9.03 26.47 -21.14
N LEU A 30 10.12 25.77 -20.77
CA LEU A 30 10.54 24.51 -21.37
C LEU A 30 9.46 23.42 -21.19
N ILE A 31 8.95 23.27 -19.98
CA ILE A 31 7.93 22.27 -19.66
C ILE A 31 6.62 22.60 -20.39
N ASN A 32 6.21 23.87 -20.43
CA ASN A 32 5.00 24.31 -21.14
C ASN A 32 5.10 24.14 -22.67
N ALA A 33 6.31 24.16 -23.21
CA ALA A 33 6.53 23.88 -24.63
C ALA A 33 6.26 22.42 -24.99
N ASN A 34 6.02 21.57 -23.99
CA ASN A 34 5.68 20.15 -24.14
C ASN A 34 6.65 19.39 -25.06
N ILE A 35 7.93 19.70 -24.96
CA ILE A 35 8.98 19.00 -25.70
C ILE A 35 9.10 17.62 -25.09
N GLU A 36 8.72 16.61 -25.87
CA GLU A 36 8.87 15.21 -25.48
C GLU A 36 10.37 14.87 -25.51
N VAL A 37 10.99 15.00 -24.34
CA VAL A 37 12.42 14.69 -24.15
C VAL A 37 12.52 13.33 -23.46
N GLU A 38 13.44 12.52 -23.94
CA GLU A 38 13.79 11.28 -23.27
C GLU A 38 14.42 11.63 -21.91
N ALA A 39 13.77 11.22 -20.82
CA ALA A 39 14.32 11.42 -19.50
C ALA A 39 15.53 10.50 -19.32
N VAL A 40 16.60 11.05 -18.78
CA VAL A 40 17.78 10.26 -18.46
C VAL A 40 17.62 9.77 -17.02
N ASN A 41 17.76 8.48 -16.82
CA ASN A 41 17.77 7.90 -15.49
C ASN A 41 19.14 8.18 -14.84
N HIS A 42 19.29 9.41 -14.37
CA HIS A 42 20.49 9.85 -13.67
C HIS A 42 20.34 9.62 -12.17
N ASP A 43 21.43 9.30 -11.54
CA ASP A 43 21.57 9.32 -10.10
C ASP A 43 21.45 10.78 -9.61
N ASN A 44 20.52 11.04 -8.68
CA ASN A 44 20.36 12.38 -8.11
C ASN A 44 21.63 12.88 -7.41
N GLU A 45 22.48 11.98 -6.93
CA GLU A 45 23.77 12.29 -6.31
C GLU A 45 24.69 13.03 -7.28
N LEU A 46 24.67 12.70 -8.56
CA LEU A 46 25.42 13.40 -9.60
C LEU A 46 24.94 14.84 -9.79
N ALA A 47 23.62 15.05 -9.78
CA ALA A 47 23.03 16.37 -9.90
C ALA A 47 23.31 17.26 -8.68
N VAL A 48 23.48 16.68 -7.49
CA VAL A 48 23.88 17.44 -6.29
C VAL A 48 25.35 17.82 -6.30
N ASN A 49 26.21 16.96 -6.84
CA ASN A 49 27.67 17.16 -6.86
C ASN A 49 28.16 18.09 -7.98
N ALA A 50 27.43 18.15 -9.10
CA ALA A 50 27.74 19.02 -10.24
C ALA A 50 26.46 19.64 -10.82
N PRO A 51 25.76 20.49 -10.07
CA PRO A 51 24.42 20.97 -10.43
C PRO A 51 24.40 21.76 -11.75
N GLU A 52 25.45 22.47 -12.08
CA GLU A 52 25.59 23.25 -13.35
C GLU A 52 25.51 22.38 -14.58
N ASP A 53 26.02 21.15 -14.53
CA ASP A 53 26.07 20.24 -15.68
C ASP A 53 24.68 19.60 -15.97
N TYR A 54 23.80 19.56 -14.96
CA TYR A 54 22.51 18.90 -15.07
C TYR A 54 21.31 19.84 -15.13
N ARG A 55 21.49 21.15 -14.99
CA ARG A 55 20.39 22.13 -15.08
C ARG A 55 19.67 22.04 -16.41
N GLY A 56 18.36 21.97 -16.35
CA GLY A 56 17.51 21.84 -17.55
C GLY A 56 17.42 20.42 -18.10
N THR A 57 18.07 19.45 -17.47
CA THR A 57 17.99 18.03 -17.87
C THR A 57 16.77 17.36 -17.24
N TRP A 58 16.12 16.46 -17.97
CA TRP A 58 14.99 15.68 -17.51
C TRP A 58 15.44 14.46 -16.72
N PHE A 59 14.80 14.26 -15.57
CA PHE A 59 15.00 13.12 -14.67
C PHE A 59 13.70 12.36 -14.47
N ASP A 60 13.81 11.06 -14.29
CA ASP A 60 12.72 10.26 -13.74
C ASP A 60 12.72 10.39 -12.21
N ILE A 61 11.61 10.83 -11.66
CA ILE A 61 11.44 10.99 -10.23
C ILE A 61 10.35 10.03 -9.73
N ASP A 62 10.55 9.49 -8.53
CA ASP A 62 9.56 8.71 -7.82
C ASP A 62 9.68 8.94 -6.31
N GLY A 63 8.58 8.76 -5.60
CA GLY A 63 8.58 8.85 -4.14
C GLY A 63 7.21 9.14 -3.56
N THR A 64 7.21 9.51 -2.28
CA THR A 64 6.01 9.84 -1.51
C THR A 64 6.06 11.29 -1.08
N ILE A 65 4.98 12.03 -1.27
CA ILE A 65 4.87 13.44 -0.88
C ILE A 65 4.75 13.51 0.64
N GLU A 66 5.71 14.16 1.29
CA GLU A 66 5.70 14.38 2.74
C GLU A 66 5.14 15.73 3.17
N GLN A 67 5.34 16.73 2.33
CA GLN A 67 4.85 18.08 2.58
C GLN A 67 4.46 18.75 1.28
N ILE A 68 3.41 19.56 1.30
CA ILE A 68 2.98 20.42 0.19
C ILE A 68 2.75 21.82 0.74
N SER A 69 3.30 22.80 0.07
CA SER A 69 3.12 24.22 0.38
C SER A 69 2.93 25.00 -0.93
N PRO A 70 1.93 25.89 -1.05
CA PRO A 70 1.84 26.78 -2.18
C PRO A 70 2.99 27.80 -2.11
N LEU A 71 3.52 28.17 -3.25
CA LEU A 71 4.49 29.26 -3.31
C LEU A 71 3.82 30.58 -2.94
N GLN A 72 4.55 31.41 -2.19
CA GLN A 72 4.01 32.68 -1.66
C GLN A 72 4.13 33.82 -2.68
N GLU A 73 5.02 33.70 -3.65
CA GLU A 73 5.24 34.72 -4.67
C GLU A 73 4.04 34.83 -5.61
N PRO A 74 3.52 36.05 -5.87
CA PRO A 74 2.35 36.24 -6.73
C PRO A 74 2.49 35.67 -8.14
N GLU A 75 3.72 35.64 -8.65
CA GLU A 75 4.05 35.12 -9.99
C GLU A 75 3.90 33.60 -10.07
N TRP A 76 4.03 32.90 -8.93
CA TRP A 76 4.08 31.43 -8.85
C TRP A 76 2.95 30.79 -8.06
N GLN A 77 1.82 31.48 -7.88
CA GLN A 77 0.68 30.98 -7.09
C GLN A 77 0.09 29.66 -7.59
N SER A 78 0.30 29.33 -8.88
CA SER A 78 -0.13 28.04 -9.45
C SER A 78 0.87 26.91 -9.24
N VAL A 79 2.01 27.22 -8.60
CA VAL A 79 3.08 26.25 -8.32
C VAL A 79 3.04 25.87 -6.85
N SER A 80 3.12 24.57 -6.58
CA SER A 80 3.27 24.05 -5.22
C SER A 80 4.68 23.49 -5.03
N GLU A 81 5.28 23.82 -3.91
CA GLU A 81 6.50 23.19 -3.43
C GLU A 81 6.15 21.93 -2.68
N CYS A 82 6.75 20.82 -3.07
CA CYS A 82 6.53 19.52 -2.47
C CYS A 82 7.86 18.93 -1.99
N PHE A 83 7.89 18.44 -0.75
CA PHE A 83 8.98 17.59 -0.29
C PHE A 83 8.63 16.14 -0.56
N ILE A 84 9.46 15.46 -1.31
CA ILE A 84 9.26 14.08 -1.72
C ILE A 84 10.34 13.22 -1.10
N ARG A 85 9.94 12.12 -0.46
CA ARG A 85 10.84 11.09 0.04
C ARG A 85 10.88 9.92 -0.92
N LYS A 86 12.05 9.62 -1.42
CA LYS A 86 12.33 8.44 -2.24
C LYS A 86 12.29 7.15 -1.41
N SER A 87 12.26 6.02 -2.09
CA SER A 87 12.27 4.69 -1.44
C SER A 87 13.56 4.39 -0.67
N ASP A 88 14.69 4.99 -1.06
CA ASP A 88 15.99 4.91 -0.40
C ASP A 88 16.11 5.83 0.83
N GLY A 89 15.08 6.68 1.08
CA GLY A 89 15.04 7.62 2.19
C GLY A 89 15.55 9.02 1.86
N GLU A 90 16.09 9.23 0.65
CA GLU A 90 16.49 10.57 0.19
C GLU A 90 15.29 11.49 0.07
N LEU A 91 15.54 12.78 0.32
CA LEU A 91 14.56 13.85 0.12
C LEU A 91 14.93 14.66 -1.11
N LEU A 92 13.94 15.01 -1.90
CA LEU A 92 14.04 15.97 -2.99
C LEU A 92 12.94 17.02 -2.89
N ILE A 93 13.18 18.17 -3.51
CA ILE A 93 12.21 19.26 -3.60
C ILE A 93 11.63 19.22 -5.02
N LEU A 94 10.30 19.28 -5.10
CA LEU A 94 9.58 19.28 -6.36
C LEU A 94 8.67 20.52 -6.44
N TYR A 95 8.91 21.38 -7.41
CA TYR A 95 8.02 22.47 -7.78
C TYR A 95 7.05 21.98 -8.85
N ALA A 96 5.78 21.77 -8.46
CA ALA A 96 4.76 21.21 -9.31
C ALA A 96 3.76 22.28 -9.78
N MET A 97 3.71 22.52 -11.09
CA MET A 97 2.70 23.37 -11.71
C MET A 97 1.34 22.65 -11.69
N GLY A 98 0.26 23.35 -11.36
CA GLY A 98 -1.07 22.75 -11.22
C GLY A 98 -1.22 21.88 -9.96
N GLY A 99 -0.41 22.13 -8.93
CA GLY A 99 -0.24 21.30 -7.73
C GLY A 99 -1.48 21.06 -6.87
N THR A 100 -2.62 21.70 -7.16
CA THR A 100 -3.91 21.43 -6.48
C THR A 100 -4.40 19.98 -6.64
N ALA A 101 -3.86 19.25 -7.60
CA ALA A 101 -4.18 17.83 -7.81
C ALA A 101 -3.34 16.88 -6.96
N LEU A 102 -2.31 17.38 -6.27
CA LEU A 102 -1.43 16.57 -5.42
C LEU A 102 -1.99 16.45 -4.01
N SER A 103 -1.75 15.31 -3.40
CA SER A 103 -2.20 15.02 -2.04
C SER A 103 -1.04 14.60 -1.14
N LEU A 104 -1.10 15.02 0.12
CA LEU A 104 -0.15 14.61 1.14
C LEU A 104 -0.14 13.07 1.26
N LYS A 105 1.03 12.47 1.43
CA LYS A 105 1.24 11.02 1.53
C LYS A 105 0.88 10.21 0.27
N SER A 106 0.57 10.85 -0.85
CA SER A 106 0.42 10.14 -2.12
C SER A 106 1.78 9.80 -2.73
N SER A 107 1.85 8.65 -3.40
CA SER A 107 2.99 8.30 -4.23
C SER A 107 2.89 9.01 -5.55
N VAL A 108 4.00 9.57 -6.00
CA VAL A 108 4.16 10.20 -7.31
C VAL A 108 5.29 9.53 -8.06
N SER A 109 5.15 9.45 -9.37
CA SER A 109 6.24 9.06 -10.26
C SER A 109 6.07 9.79 -11.58
N GLY A 110 7.14 10.15 -12.24
CA GLY A 110 7.06 10.84 -13.52
C GLY A 110 8.36 11.55 -13.88
N LYS A 111 8.25 12.49 -14.80
CA LYS A 111 9.39 13.24 -15.30
C LYS A 111 9.42 14.65 -14.73
N ALA A 112 10.60 15.11 -14.35
CA ALA A 112 10.83 16.46 -13.89
C ALA A 112 12.17 17.00 -14.40
N VAL A 113 12.27 18.31 -14.51
CA VAL A 113 13.48 18.99 -14.96
C VAL A 113 14.28 19.42 -13.75
N PHE A 114 15.55 19.07 -13.70
CA PHE A 114 16.45 19.53 -12.65
C PHE A 114 16.68 21.04 -12.74
N TYR A 115 16.47 21.70 -11.62
CA TYR A 115 16.60 23.15 -11.51
C TYR A 115 17.90 23.57 -10.84
N LYS A 116 18.10 23.14 -9.60
CA LYS A 116 19.27 23.48 -8.79
C LYS A 116 19.36 22.63 -7.54
N THR A 117 20.40 22.84 -6.77
CA THR A 117 20.53 22.32 -5.40
C THR A 117 20.18 23.41 -4.39
N ILE A 118 19.40 23.08 -3.36
CA ILE A 118 18.99 23.97 -2.29
C ILE A 118 19.55 23.46 -0.96
N GLU A 119 20.22 24.31 -0.20
CA GLU A 119 20.71 23.98 1.14
C GLU A 119 19.69 24.39 2.19
N LEU A 120 19.20 23.41 2.94
CA LEU A 120 18.28 23.63 4.04
C LEU A 120 18.88 23.14 5.35
N LYS A 121 18.62 23.91 6.41
CA LYS A 121 19.01 23.53 7.76
C LYS A 121 18.02 22.54 8.34
N GLY A 122 18.45 21.32 8.61
CA GLY A 122 17.66 20.30 9.27
C GLY A 122 17.33 20.65 10.73
N ARG A 123 16.40 19.92 11.34
CA ARG A 123 16.04 20.07 12.76
C ARG A 123 17.21 19.82 13.71
N ASP A 124 18.18 19.04 13.27
CA ASP A 124 19.45 18.75 13.95
C ASP A 124 20.49 19.87 13.81
N GLY A 125 20.14 20.93 13.10
CA GLY A 125 21.00 22.09 12.85
C GLY A 125 22.03 21.88 11.73
N GLN A 126 22.08 20.71 11.09
CA GLN A 126 22.97 20.44 9.99
C GLN A 126 22.42 21.00 8.68
N LEU A 127 23.29 21.58 7.87
CA LEU A 127 22.99 21.97 6.48
C LEU A 127 23.05 20.72 5.59
N ARG A 128 22.00 20.55 4.80
CA ARG A 128 21.92 19.46 3.82
C ARG A 128 21.50 20.02 2.48
N ALA A 129 22.13 19.53 1.43
CA ALA A 129 21.81 19.86 0.06
C ALA A 129 20.70 18.94 -0.47
N TYR A 130 19.68 19.53 -1.06
CA TYR A 130 18.55 18.84 -1.65
C TYR A 130 18.42 19.18 -3.12
N PRO A 131 18.33 18.20 -4.03
CA PRO A 131 18.08 18.48 -5.43
C PRO A 131 16.64 18.99 -5.59
N ALA A 132 16.49 20.06 -6.36
CA ALA A 132 15.22 20.69 -6.65
C ALA A 132 14.86 20.52 -8.13
N PHE A 133 13.65 20.07 -8.37
CA PHE A 133 13.10 19.77 -9.69
C PHE A 133 11.86 20.59 -9.96
N VAL A 134 11.52 20.77 -11.23
CA VAL A 134 10.29 21.43 -11.68
C VAL A 134 9.53 20.48 -12.60
N THR A 135 8.22 20.41 -12.46
CA THR A 135 7.36 19.57 -13.31
C THR A 135 5.96 20.16 -13.48
N ASP A 136 5.24 19.71 -14.52
CA ASP A 136 3.77 19.83 -14.58
C ASP A 136 3.15 18.57 -13.96
N VAL A 137 2.11 18.73 -13.17
CA VAL A 137 1.34 17.59 -12.59
C VAL A 137 0.89 16.61 -13.66
N LYS A 138 0.66 17.05 -14.90
CA LYS A 138 0.33 16.17 -16.03
C LYS A 138 1.48 15.20 -16.40
N CYS A 139 2.72 15.56 -16.10
CA CYS A 139 3.89 14.72 -16.30
C CYS A 139 4.11 13.73 -15.16
N LEU A 140 3.37 13.89 -14.05
CA LEU A 140 3.36 12.99 -12.92
C LEU A 140 2.22 11.99 -13.09
N ASN A 141 2.57 10.77 -13.35
CA ASN A 141 1.62 9.67 -13.17
C ASN A 141 1.47 9.46 -11.67
N GLY A 142 0.31 9.83 -11.11
CA GLY A 142 -0.04 9.31 -9.79
C GLY A 142 0.04 7.80 -9.90
N ARG A 143 1.09 7.20 -9.34
CA ARG A 143 1.18 5.74 -9.27
C ARG A 143 -0.05 5.30 -8.50
N LYS A 144 -1.05 4.82 -9.21
CA LYS A 144 -2.19 4.15 -8.57
C LYS A 144 -1.54 3.20 -7.59
N GLN A 145 -1.77 3.47 -6.32
CA GLN A 145 -1.30 2.67 -5.20
C GLN A 145 -1.33 1.22 -5.66
N SER A 146 -0.16 0.61 -5.75
CA SER A 146 0.00 -0.73 -6.31
C SER A 146 -1.05 -1.60 -5.64
N SER A 147 -2.11 -1.90 -6.36
CA SER A 147 -3.11 -2.87 -5.91
C SER A 147 -2.30 -4.08 -5.50
N VAL A 148 -2.41 -4.46 -4.23
CA VAL A 148 -1.74 -5.66 -3.68
C VAL A 148 -1.81 -6.72 -4.76
N PRO A 149 -0.69 -7.16 -5.31
CA PRO A 149 -0.70 -7.97 -6.51
C PRO A 149 -1.57 -9.19 -6.22
N LEU A 150 -2.53 -9.43 -7.09
CA LEU A 150 -3.61 -10.43 -6.91
C LEU A 150 -3.06 -11.81 -6.45
N TYR A 151 -1.81 -12.13 -6.82
CA TYR A 151 -1.14 -13.35 -6.38
C TYR A 151 -0.81 -13.37 -4.88
N MET A 152 -0.69 -12.22 -4.19
CA MET A 152 -0.53 -12.19 -2.72
C MET A 152 -1.84 -12.47 -1.98
N LEU A 153 -3.01 -12.25 -2.62
CA LEU A 153 -4.31 -12.62 -2.03
C LEU A 153 -4.61 -14.12 -2.21
N LEU A 154 -4.00 -14.75 -3.20
CA LEU A 154 -4.23 -16.15 -3.53
C LEU A 154 -3.94 -17.11 -2.35
N PRO A 155 -2.82 -17.02 -1.61
CA PRO A 155 -2.59 -17.87 -0.45
C PRO A 155 -3.59 -17.63 0.68
N VAL A 156 -4.06 -16.39 0.89
CA VAL A 156 -5.06 -16.08 1.91
C VAL A 156 -6.41 -16.74 1.59
N VAL A 157 -6.81 -16.68 0.32
CA VAL A 157 -8.04 -17.35 -0.15
C VAL A 157 -7.91 -18.88 -0.04
N CYS A 158 -6.75 -19.45 -0.42
CA CYS A 158 -6.51 -20.89 -0.30
C CYS A 158 -6.56 -21.37 1.16
N VAL A 159 -5.92 -20.66 2.08
CA VAL A 159 -5.95 -20.99 3.52
C VAL A 159 -7.38 -20.87 4.07
N GLY A 160 -8.13 -19.84 3.68
CA GLY A 160 -9.53 -19.68 4.05
C GLY A 160 -10.41 -20.85 3.55
N ALA A 161 -10.23 -21.26 2.31
CA ALA A 161 -10.97 -22.40 1.74
C ALA A 161 -10.62 -23.72 2.45
N LEU A 162 -9.35 -23.95 2.79
CA LEU A 162 -8.92 -25.13 3.54
C LEU A 162 -9.51 -25.17 4.95
N LEU A 163 -9.56 -24.04 5.63
CA LEU A 163 -10.18 -23.93 6.96
C LEU A 163 -11.67 -24.20 6.89
N LEU A 164 -12.37 -23.68 5.90
CA LEU A 164 -13.81 -23.93 5.71
C LEU A 164 -14.10 -25.41 5.42
N THR A 165 -13.32 -26.06 4.57
CA THR A 165 -13.47 -27.48 4.27
C THR A 165 -13.18 -28.34 5.52
N TRP A 166 -12.17 -27.98 6.31
CA TRP A 166 -11.85 -28.67 7.55
C TRP A 166 -12.96 -28.54 8.59
N LEU A 167 -13.52 -27.32 8.78
CA LEU A 167 -14.65 -27.08 9.66
C LEU A 167 -15.91 -27.84 9.20
N TYR A 168 -16.18 -27.90 7.89
CA TYR A 168 -17.27 -28.67 7.32
C TYR A 168 -17.10 -30.18 7.64
N HIS A 169 -15.89 -30.74 7.49
CA HIS A 169 -15.59 -32.13 7.84
C HIS A 169 -15.77 -32.43 9.33
N LEU A 170 -15.41 -31.50 10.21
CA LEU A 170 -15.65 -31.64 11.65
C LEU A 170 -17.15 -31.64 11.99
N ALA A 171 -17.90 -30.75 11.37
CA ALA A 171 -19.36 -30.67 11.57
C ALA A 171 -20.09 -31.92 11.06
N SER A 172 -19.69 -32.44 9.90
CA SER A 172 -20.29 -33.66 9.34
C SER A 172 -19.99 -34.90 10.19
N LYS A 173 -18.79 -35.01 10.78
CA LYS A 173 -18.47 -36.09 11.73
C LYS A 173 -19.29 -36.00 13.00
N ALA A 174 -19.54 -34.78 13.50
CA ALA A 174 -20.38 -34.59 14.70
C ALA A 174 -21.85 -34.95 14.45
N GLN A 175 -22.40 -34.69 13.27
CA GLN A 175 -23.75 -35.10 12.88
C GLN A 175 -23.87 -36.62 12.75
N ASN A 176 -22.90 -37.29 12.11
CA ASN A 176 -22.90 -38.73 11.98
C ASN A 176 -22.76 -39.45 13.35
N ALA A 177 -22.05 -38.85 14.31
CA ALA A 177 -22.00 -39.38 15.69
C ALA A 177 -23.34 -39.27 16.41
N LYS A 178 -24.09 -38.19 16.21
CA LYS A 178 -25.46 -38.01 16.77
C LYS A 178 -26.43 -39.03 16.18
N THR A 179 -26.39 -39.27 14.88
CA THR A 179 -27.29 -40.23 14.21
C THR A 179 -27.02 -41.66 14.66
N ARG A 180 -25.77 -42.02 14.96
CA ARG A 180 -25.48 -43.34 15.54
C ARG A 180 -25.98 -43.53 16.97
N MET A 181 -25.94 -42.47 17.78
CA MET A 181 -26.49 -42.55 19.16
C MET A 181 -28.01 -42.63 19.20
N THR A 182 -28.73 -42.08 18.23
CA THR A 182 -30.21 -42.21 18.16
C THR A 182 -30.61 -43.59 17.68
N HIS A 183 -29.83 -44.24 16.79
CA HIS A 183 -30.18 -45.58 16.34
C HIS A 183 -29.93 -46.67 17.36
N CYS A 184 -29.04 -46.50 18.33
CA CYS A 184 -28.89 -47.44 19.47
C CYS A 184 -29.95 -47.24 20.56
N LYS A 185 -30.77 -46.19 20.50
CA LYS A 185 -31.81 -45.93 21.52
C LYS A 185 -33.20 -46.51 21.15
N ASP A 186 -33.37 -46.89 19.87
CA ASP A 186 -34.64 -47.45 19.37
C ASP A 186 -34.68 -48.98 19.30
N GLU A 187 -33.62 -49.69 19.71
CA GLU A 187 -33.75 -51.11 20.09
C GLU A 187 -34.41 -51.16 21.46
N ALA A 188 -35.72 -50.87 21.43
CA ALA A 188 -36.62 -51.07 22.56
C ALA A 188 -36.56 -52.56 22.95
N ILE A 189 -36.05 -52.81 24.15
CA ILE A 189 -36.26 -54.04 24.85
C ILE A 189 -37.77 -54.30 24.87
N PRO A 190 -38.27 -55.39 24.30
CA PRO A 190 -39.68 -55.74 24.41
C PRO A 190 -39.95 -56.04 25.88
N THR A 191 -40.37 -55.06 26.66
CA THR A 191 -40.95 -55.28 27.97
C THR A 191 -42.39 -55.75 27.74
N THR A 192 -42.56 -57.03 27.54
CA THR A 192 -43.80 -57.67 27.80
C THR A 192 -44.04 -57.52 29.31
N PRO A 193 -45.14 -56.95 29.77
CA PRO A 193 -45.43 -56.90 31.18
C PRO A 193 -45.69 -58.38 31.60
N GLN A 194 -44.76 -58.94 32.33
CA GLN A 194 -44.96 -60.22 32.98
C GLN A 194 -45.89 -59.93 34.13
N GLU A 195 -47.18 -60.33 33.97
CA GLU A 195 -48.11 -60.30 35.10
C GLU A 195 -47.55 -61.16 36.24
N LEU A 196 -47.03 -60.48 37.25
CA LEU A 196 -46.61 -61.11 38.46
C LEU A 196 -47.91 -61.65 39.19
N SER A 197 -47.86 -62.86 39.64
CA SER A 197 -48.94 -63.44 40.46
C SER A 197 -49.19 -62.56 41.68
N ASP A 198 -50.47 -62.41 42.04
CA ASP A 198 -50.85 -61.62 43.19
C ASP A 198 -50.45 -62.30 44.54
N ASP A 199 -49.96 -63.55 44.49
CA ASP A 199 -49.39 -64.21 45.64
C ASP A 199 -47.88 -63.90 45.78
N PRO A 200 -47.45 -63.24 46.87
CA PRO A 200 -46.05 -62.81 47.04
C PRO A 200 -45.06 -63.98 47.10
N ALA A 201 -45.49 -65.20 47.49
CA ALA A 201 -44.64 -66.35 47.54
C ALA A 201 -44.36 -66.93 46.13
N GLU A 202 -45.33 -66.87 45.25
CA GLU A 202 -45.24 -67.33 43.89
C GLU A 202 -44.48 -66.33 42.98
N ALA A 203 -44.68 -65.00 43.24
CA ALA A 203 -43.95 -63.96 42.59
C ALA A 203 -42.42 -64.02 42.83
N LEU A 204 -41.98 -64.34 44.01
CA LEU A 204 -40.61 -64.54 44.40
C LEU A 204 -39.96 -65.75 43.72
N SER A 205 -40.75 -66.87 43.60
CA SER A 205 -40.22 -68.07 42.91
C SER A 205 -40.04 -67.84 41.43
N GLN A 206 -40.93 -67.08 40.74
CA GLN A 206 -40.82 -66.69 39.35
C GLN A 206 -39.62 -65.75 39.06
N MET A 207 -39.32 -64.83 39.99
CA MET A 207 -38.14 -64.00 39.90
C MET A 207 -36.84 -64.78 40.06
N TYR A 208 -36.81 -65.81 40.83
CA TYR A 208 -35.62 -66.64 41.05
C TYR A 208 -35.32 -67.55 39.85
N ASP A 209 -36.36 -68.13 39.23
CA ASP A 209 -36.16 -68.92 38.01
C ASP A 209 -35.76 -68.12 36.79
N SER A 210 -36.32 -66.89 36.59
CA SER A 210 -35.99 -66.05 35.53
C SER A 210 -34.50 -65.52 35.56
N SER A 211 -33.91 -65.49 36.77
CA SER A 211 -32.49 -65.14 36.93
C SER A 211 -31.54 -66.29 36.62
N ARG A 212 -32.01 -67.54 36.52
CA ARG A 212 -31.19 -68.71 36.26
C ARG A 212 -31.00 -69.00 34.74
N ASP A 213 -31.96 -68.57 33.93
CA ASP A 213 -31.92 -68.77 32.48
C ASP A 213 -31.12 -67.66 31.77
N ALA A 214 -30.60 -66.68 32.47
CA ALA A 214 -29.82 -65.54 31.94
C ALA A 214 -28.30 -65.73 32.08
N THR A 215 -27.81 -66.92 32.45
CA THR A 215 -26.37 -67.25 32.54
C THR A 215 -26.01 -68.26 31.47
#